data_0a1cf157b2e8800da786c73ad4f263e6
#
_entry.id   0a1cf157b2e8800da786c73ad4f263e6
#
_cell.length_a   1.000
_cell.length_b   1.000
_cell.length_c   1.000
_cell.angle_alpha   90.00
_cell.angle_beta   90.00
_cell.angle_gamma   90.00
#
_symmetry.space_group_name_H-M   'P 1'
#
loop_
_entity.id
_entity.type
_entity.pdbx_description
1 polymer ?
#
loop_
_entity_poly.entity_id
_entity_poly.type
_entity_poly.pdbx_seq_one_letter_code
_entity_poly.pdbx_strand_id
1 'polypeptide(L)'
;MNLNRHYVLLLLMAILMIPSQDLLAKKKKQVKEPTDRELWAGVLYRMAAPVLSNLSEGKLQQNMLVEVSPTWDGRNKKVTYMECFGRLMAGLAPWISLPDDDTAESIQRKQLREWALKSYVQAVDPESPDYLLWRK
;
A
#
# COMPACT_ATOMS: atom_id res chain seq x y z
N MET A 1 -21.53 -6.03 -70.65
CA MET A 1 -21.98 -6.85 -69.54
C MET A 1 -22.82 -5.97 -68.64
N ASN A 2 -24.15 -6.01 -68.82
CA ASN A 2 -25.08 -5.14 -68.08
C ASN A 2 -25.30 -5.73 -66.69
N LEU A 3 -24.67 -5.12 -65.68
CA LEU A 3 -24.88 -5.48 -64.30
C LEU A 3 -26.34 -5.16 -63.94
N ASN A 4 -27.10 -6.20 -63.57
CA ASN A 4 -28.52 -6.11 -63.35
C ASN A 4 -28.80 -5.11 -62.22
N ARG A 5 -29.60 -4.08 -62.47
CA ARG A 5 -29.89 -2.96 -61.54
C ARG A 5 -30.35 -3.41 -60.16
N HIS A 6 -30.91 -4.62 -60.07
CA HIS A 6 -31.34 -5.22 -58.82
C HIS A 6 -30.14 -5.69 -57.93
N TYR A 7 -29.04 -6.17 -58.54
CA TYR A 7 -27.85 -6.55 -57.78
C TYR A 7 -27.11 -5.35 -57.21
N VAL A 8 -27.10 -4.22 -57.95
CA VAL A 8 -26.50 -2.96 -57.45
C VAL A 8 -27.31 -2.42 -56.26
N LEU A 9 -28.64 -2.50 -56.30
CA LEU A 9 -29.51 -2.09 -55.21
C LEU A 9 -29.37 -3.00 -53.98
N LEU A 10 -29.24 -4.32 -54.16
CA LEU A 10 -29.00 -5.28 -53.07
C LEU A 10 -27.63 -5.09 -52.40
N LEU A 11 -26.61 -4.77 -53.19
CA LEU A 11 -25.26 -4.48 -52.67
C LEU A 11 -25.23 -3.18 -51.87
N LEU A 12 -25.95 -2.13 -52.32
CA LEU A 12 -26.11 -0.89 -51.58
C LEU A 12 -26.89 -1.07 -50.26
N MET A 13 -27.94 -1.91 -50.28
CA MET A 13 -28.70 -2.23 -49.07
C MET A 13 -27.85 -3.07 -48.04
N ALA A 14 -26.98 -3.95 -48.53
CA ALA A 14 -26.10 -4.74 -47.66
C ALA A 14 -25.02 -3.89 -46.95
N ILE A 15 -24.56 -2.80 -47.61
CA ILE A 15 -23.59 -1.87 -46.99
C ILE A 15 -24.23 -1.01 -45.89
N LEU A 16 -25.54 -0.73 -46.02
CA LEU A 16 -26.29 0.03 -44.99
C LEU A 16 -26.63 -0.78 -43.76
N MET A 17 -26.46 -2.13 -43.80
CA MET A 17 -26.74 -3.05 -42.67
C MET A 17 -25.49 -3.45 -41.93
N ILE A 18 -24.33 -2.84 -42.17
CA ILE A 18 -23.15 -3.04 -41.32
C ILE A 18 -23.45 -2.35 -39.98
N PRO A 19 -23.70 -3.11 -38.90
CA PRO A 19 -23.88 -2.49 -37.59
C PRO A 19 -22.61 -1.74 -37.28
N SER A 20 -22.74 -0.43 -37.02
CA SER A 20 -21.65 0.42 -36.55
C SER A 20 -21.17 -0.05 -35.18
N GLN A 21 -20.44 -1.16 -35.16
CA GLN A 21 -19.88 -1.72 -33.92
C GLN A 21 -18.74 -0.86 -33.34
N ASP A 22 -18.32 0.17 -34.08
CA ASP A 22 -17.26 1.08 -33.62
C ASP A 22 -17.73 2.20 -32.68
N LEU A 23 -19.02 2.30 -32.38
CA LEU A 23 -19.55 3.33 -31.45
C LEU A 23 -19.54 2.88 -29.99
N LEU A 24 -19.16 1.65 -29.69
CA LEU A 24 -18.77 1.25 -28.34
C LEU A 24 -17.28 1.56 -28.12
N ALA A 25 -16.89 2.81 -28.29
CA ALA A 25 -15.65 3.31 -27.70
C ALA A 25 -15.75 2.95 -26.21
N LYS A 26 -15.08 1.86 -25.79
CA LYS A 26 -14.88 1.52 -24.38
C LYS A 26 -14.49 2.81 -23.70
N LYS A 27 -15.41 3.42 -22.93
CA LYS A 27 -15.09 4.52 -22.05
C LYS A 27 -13.88 4.06 -21.25
N LYS A 28 -12.68 4.48 -21.62
CA LYS A 28 -11.48 4.29 -20.81
C LYS A 28 -11.89 4.85 -19.45
N LYS A 29 -11.99 3.97 -18.45
CA LYS A 29 -12.19 4.39 -17.07
C LYS A 29 -11.05 5.38 -16.83
N GLN A 30 -11.38 6.67 -16.74
CA GLN A 30 -10.39 7.67 -16.36
C GLN A 30 -9.92 7.22 -14.97
N VAL A 31 -8.70 6.71 -14.89
CA VAL A 31 -8.06 6.44 -13.62
C VAL A 31 -7.88 7.82 -12.99
N LYS A 32 -8.67 8.09 -11.96
CA LYS A 32 -8.55 9.33 -11.20
C LYS A 32 -7.14 9.37 -10.60
N GLU A 33 -6.39 10.38 -10.93
CA GLU A 33 -5.09 10.64 -10.30
C GLU A 33 -5.29 10.75 -8.77
N PRO A 34 -4.42 10.10 -7.97
CA PRO A 34 -4.51 10.22 -6.53
C PRO A 34 -4.24 11.65 -6.08
N THR A 35 -4.97 12.10 -5.09
CA THR A 35 -4.67 13.37 -4.41
C THR A 35 -3.33 13.27 -3.66
N ASP A 36 -2.70 14.40 -3.37
CA ASP A 36 -1.47 14.45 -2.55
C ASP A 36 -1.65 13.72 -1.22
N ARG A 37 -2.81 13.86 -0.59
CA ARG A 37 -3.15 13.15 0.65
C ARG A 37 -3.14 11.64 0.45
N GLU A 38 -3.83 11.13 -0.58
CA GLU A 38 -3.86 9.70 -0.89
C GLU A 38 -2.47 9.17 -1.20
N LEU A 39 -1.66 9.94 -1.91
CA LEU A 39 -0.28 9.59 -2.22
C LEU A 39 0.57 9.47 -0.94
N TRP A 40 0.58 10.50 -0.09
CA TRP A 40 1.39 10.52 1.13
C TRP A 40 0.91 9.52 2.18
N ALA A 41 -0.40 9.36 2.37
CA ALA A 41 -0.96 8.32 3.23
C ALA A 41 -0.56 6.91 2.76
N GLY A 42 -0.60 6.68 1.44
CA GLY A 42 -0.14 5.43 0.85
C GLY A 42 1.36 5.18 1.03
N VAL A 43 2.20 6.21 0.96
CA VAL A 43 3.65 6.09 1.26
C VAL A 43 3.84 5.72 2.72
N LEU A 44 3.20 6.44 3.63
CA LEU A 44 3.30 6.19 5.08
C LEU A 44 2.84 4.78 5.44
N TYR A 45 1.73 4.32 4.88
CA TYR A 45 1.26 2.94 5.07
C TYR A 45 2.29 1.90 4.61
N ARG A 46 2.85 2.06 3.42
CA ARG A 46 3.87 1.13 2.88
C ARG A 46 5.16 1.10 3.72
N MET A 47 5.51 2.20 4.35
CA MET A 47 6.66 2.24 5.28
C MET A 47 6.32 1.59 6.63
N ALA A 48 5.13 1.84 7.16
CA ALA A 48 4.73 1.40 8.49
C ALA A 48 4.33 -0.09 8.54
N ALA A 49 3.59 -0.56 7.55
CA ALA A 49 3.01 -1.89 7.56
C ALA A 49 4.03 -3.02 7.75
N PRO A 50 5.16 -3.09 7.03
CA PRO A 50 6.12 -4.17 7.20
C PRO A 50 6.79 -4.15 8.58
N VAL A 51 7.02 -2.97 9.16
CA VAL A 51 7.60 -2.86 10.50
C VAL A 51 6.63 -3.32 11.57
N LEU A 52 5.41 -2.74 11.56
CA LEU A 52 4.42 -3.00 12.60
C LEU A 52 3.83 -4.41 12.50
N SER A 53 3.57 -4.94 11.31
CA SER A 53 3.08 -6.31 11.16
C SER A 53 4.08 -7.33 11.72
N ASN A 54 5.36 -7.20 11.37
CA ASN A 54 6.39 -8.10 11.88
C ASN A 54 6.60 -7.95 13.39
N LEU A 55 6.71 -6.72 13.89
CA LEU A 55 6.90 -6.49 15.33
C LEU A 55 5.70 -6.98 16.15
N SER A 56 4.47 -6.81 15.64
CA SER A 56 3.25 -7.29 16.31
C SER A 56 3.20 -8.82 16.50
N GLU A 57 3.98 -9.55 15.70
CA GLU A 57 4.10 -11.01 15.73
C GLU A 57 5.41 -11.51 16.36
N GLY A 58 6.27 -10.62 16.85
CA GLY A 58 7.58 -10.98 17.38
C GLY A 58 8.57 -11.47 16.32
N LYS A 59 8.44 -10.98 15.08
CA LYS A 59 9.24 -11.41 13.91
C LYS A 59 10.08 -10.29 13.28
N LEU A 60 10.12 -9.12 13.89
CA LEU A 60 10.81 -7.97 13.31
C LEU A 60 12.31 -8.25 13.13
N GLN A 61 12.98 -8.70 14.21
CA GLN A 61 14.42 -8.97 14.16
C GLN A 61 14.77 -10.14 13.24
N GLN A 62 13.85 -11.08 13.08
CA GLN A 62 14.02 -12.21 12.15
C GLN A 62 13.93 -11.78 10.69
N ASN A 63 12.99 -10.89 10.35
CA ASN A 63 12.64 -10.57 8.98
C ASN A 63 13.27 -9.27 8.47
N MET A 64 13.79 -8.42 9.36
CA MET A 64 14.44 -7.16 9.02
C MET A 64 15.91 -7.21 9.46
N LEU A 65 16.79 -7.64 8.57
CA LEU A 65 18.21 -7.70 8.82
C LEU A 65 18.80 -6.28 8.85
N VAL A 66 19.62 -6.00 9.87
CA VAL A 66 20.35 -4.74 9.97
C VAL A 66 21.67 -4.86 9.25
N GLU A 67 21.80 -4.15 8.16
CA GLU A 67 23.06 -3.94 7.46
C GLU A 67 23.86 -2.82 8.16
N VAL A 68 25.15 -3.00 8.27
CA VAL A 68 26.04 -2.03 8.90
C VAL A 68 27.14 -1.62 7.94
N SER A 69 27.66 -0.40 8.10
CA SER A 69 28.82 0.06 7.34
C SER A 69 30.05 -0.85 7.56
N PRO A 70 30.92 -1.02 6.55
CA PRO A 70 32.22 -1.67 6.75
C PRO A 70 33.07 -1.04 7.85
N THR A 71 32.83 0.23 8.17
CA THR A 71 33.47 0.99 9.24
C THR A 71 32.68 1.05 10.53
N TRP A 72 31.77 0.09 10.74
CA TRP A 72 30.94 0.03 11.94
C TRP A 72 31.82 -0.09 13.20
N ASP A 73 31.50 0.69 14.21
CA ASP A 73 32.30 0.81 15.46
C ASP A 73 32.06 -0.32 16.50
N GLY A 74 31.29 -1.34 16.14
CA GLY A 74 31.00 -2.49 17.00
C GLY A 74 29.89 -2.27 18.02
N ARG A 75 29.19 -1.11 18.01
CA ARG A 75 28.01 -0.91 18.84
C ARG A 75 26.94 -1.98 18.58
N ASN A 76 26.11 -2.26 19.59
CA ASN A 76 25.04 -3.20 19.42
C ASN A 76 24.03 -2.74 18.34
N LYS A 77 24.06 -3.42 17.19
CA LYS A 77 23.19 -3.08 16.06
C LYS A 77 21.69 -3.26 16.36
N LYS A 78 21.32 -3.98 17.43
CA LYS A 78 19.91 -4.16 17.83
C LYS A 78 19.25 -2.85 18.25
N VAL A 79 20.01 -1.80 18.63
CA VAL A 79 19.43 -0.47 18.90
C VAL A 79 18.69 0.11 17.70
N THR A 80 19.04 -0.33 16.48
CA THR A 80 18.38 0.09 15.25
C THR A 80 16.91 -0.25 15.23
N TYR A 81 16.49 -1.38 15.80
CA TYR A 81 15.08 -1.76 15.87
C TYR A 81 14.29 -0.81 16.79
N MET A 82 14.87 -0.45 17.93
CA MET A 82 14.26 0.54 18.85
C MET A 82 14.15 1.91 18.16
N GLU A 83 15.19 2.33 17.46
CA GLU A 83 15.22 3.60 16.76
C GLU A 83 14.22 3.60 15.59
N CYS A 84 14.14 2.50 14.82
CA CYS A 84 13.18 2.33 13.74
C CYS A 84 11.74 2.43 14.27
N PHE A 85 11.39 1.67 15.30
CA PHE A 85 10.06 1.69 15.87
C PHE A 85 9.72 3.05 16.50
N GLY A 86 10.62 3.64 17.27
CA GLY A 86 10.39 4.93 17.93
C GLY A 86 10.20 6.08 16.92
N ARG A 87 11.04 6.15 15.90
CA ARG A 87 10.91 7.17 14.83
C ARG A 87 9.67 6.97 14.00
N LEU A 88 9.35 5.71 13.67
CA LEU A 88 8.11 5.39 12.96
C LEU A 88 6.90 5.85 13.77
N MET A 89 6.82 5.50 15.05
CA MET A 89 5.69 5.88 15.89
C MET A 89 5.58 7.38 16.09
N ALA A 90 6.69 8.10 16.21
CA ALA A 90 6.69 9.56 16.31
C ALA A 90 6.04 10.23 15.08
N GLY A 91 6.30 9.69 13.88
CA GLY A 91 5.68 10.20 12.66
C GLY A 91 4.27 9.68 12.39
N LEU A 92 3.99 8.44 12.81
CA LEU A 92 2.74 7.74 12.50
C LEU A 92 1.59 8.09 13.44
N ALA A 93 1.88 8.30 14.73
CA ALA A 93 0.86 8.44 15.77
C ALA A 93 -0.20 9.52 15.47
N PRO A 94 0.15 10.73 14.99
CA PRO A 94 -0.85 11.73 14.67
C PRO A 94 -1.85 11.29 13.61
N TRP A 95 -1.40 10.52 12.61
CA TRP A 95 -2.25 10.04 11.53
C TRP A 95 -3.16 8.89 11.96
N ILE A 96 -2.64 7.88 12.66
CA ILE A 96 -3.44 6.74 13.10
C ILE A 96 -4.41 7.11 14.24
N SER A 97 -4.23 8.28 14.90
CA SER A 97 -5.12 8.79 15.93
C SER A 97 -6.32 9.58 15.38
N LEU A 98 -6.38 9.82 14.08
CA LEU A 98 -7.52 10.48 13.47
C LEU A 98 -8.81 9.68 13.67
N PRO A 99 -9.97 10.36 13.79
CA PRO A 99 -11.26 9.69 13.90
C PRO A 99 -11.50 8.70 12.75
N ASP A 100 -12.17 7.61 13.08
CA ASP A 100 -12.53 6.62 12.09
C ASP A 100 -13.69 7.11 11.22
N ASP A 101 -13.65 6.72 9.94
CA ASP A 101 -14.65 7.00 8.93
C ASP A 101 -14.75 5.81 7.96
N ASP A 102 -15.57 5.91 6.92
CA ASP A 102 -15.80 4.83 5.95
C ASP A 102 -14.82 4.85 4.77
N THR A 103 -13.71 5.58 4.88
CA THR A 103 -12.72 5.65 3.82
C THR A 103 -11.73 4.49 3.85
N ALA A 104 -11.14 4.18 2.69
CA ALA A 104 -10.05 3.22 2.59
C ALA A 104 -8.84 3.62 3.46
N GLU A 105 -8.59 4.91 3.62
CA GLU A 105 -7.56 5.45 4.50
C GLU A 105 -7.83 5.10 5.98
N SER A 106 -9.11 5.19 6.41
CA SER A 106 -9.50 4.81 7.77
C SER A 106 -9.27 3.33 8.07
N ILE A 107 -9.55 2.45 7.10
CA ILE A 107 -9.28 1.01 7.22
C ILE A 107 -7.78 0.77 7.45
N GLN A 108 -6.92 1.46 6.69
CA GLN A 108 -5.46 1.38 6.86
C GLN A 108 -5.01 1.88 8.25
N ARG A 109 -5.57 3.00 8.73
CA ARG A 109 -5.29 3.53 10.07
C ARG A 109 -5.67 2.56 11.18
N LYS A 110 -6.85 1.93 11.09
CA LYS A 110 -7.32 0.91 12.05
C LYS A 110 -6.35 -0.26 12.12
N GLN A 111 -5.96 -0.79 10.96
CA GLN A 111 -5.03 -1.90 10.88
C GLN A 111 -3.66 -1.56 11.50
N LEU A 112 -3.10 -0.40 11.16
CA LEU A 112 -1.83 0.03 11.73
C LEU A 112 -1.92 0.29 13.24
N ARG A 113 -3.03 0.81 13.73
CA ARG A 113 -3.28 1.03 15.16
C ARG A 113 -3.28 -0.29 15.95
N GLU A 114 -3.95 -1.31 15.41
CA GLU A 114 -3.96 -2.66 16.01
C GLU A 114 -2.55 -3.26 16.07
N TRP A 115 -1.82 -3.20 14.98
CA TRP A 115 -0.44 -3.66 14.94
C TRP A 115 0.46 -2.85 15.87
N ALA A 116 0.31 -1.54 15.93
CA ALA A 116 1.09 -0.68 16.81
C ALA A 116 0.90 -1.07 18.29
N LEU A 117 -0.34 -1.28 18.72
CA LEU A 117 -0.63 -1.71 20.11
C LEU A 117 0.02 -3.06 20.42
N LYS A 118 -0.10 -4.04 19.54
CA LYS A 118 0.58 -5.35 19.71
C LYS A 118 2.10 -5.21 19.67
N SER A 119 2.62 -4.33 18.81
CA SER A 119 4.05 -4.06 18.71
C SER A 119 4.61 -3.48 20.00
N TYR A 120 3.89 -2.60 20.70
CA TYR A 120 4.31 -2.11 22.00
C TYR A 120 4.44 -3.25 23.04
N VAL A 121 3.50 -4.20 23.02
CA VAL A 121 3.59 -5.38 23.92
C VAL A 121 4.87 -6.16 23.64
N GLN A 122 5.13 -6.50 22.38
CA GLN A 122 6.36 -7.22 22.00
C GLN A 122 7.63 -6.43 22.32
N ALA A 123 7.60 -5.12 22.11
CA ALA A 123 8.74 -4.24 22.31
C ALA A 123 9.18 -4.15 23.78
N VAL A 124 8.25 -4.27 24.73
CA VAL A 124 8.53 -4.09 26.18
C VAL A 124 8.57 -5.39 26.97
N ASP A 125 8.13 -6.51 26.39
CA ASP A 125 8.17 -7.82 27.03
C ASP A 125 9.58 -8.41 26.94
N PRO A 126 10.29 -8.62 28.07
CA PRO A 126 11.63 -9.18 28.06
C PRO A 126 11.71 -10.60 27.48
N GLU A 127 10.62 -11.36 27.51
CA GLU A 127 10.54 -12.72 26.95
C GLU A 127 10.25 -12.72 25.43
N SER A 128 9.91 -11.57 24.86
CA SER A 128 9.69 -11.45 23.43
C SER A 128 10.99 -11.57 22.64
N PRO A 129 11.02 -12.31 21.51
CA PRO A 129 12.16 -12.31 20.60
C PRO A 129 12.45 -10.92 20.01
N ASP A 130 11.46 -10.03 20.00
CA ASP A 130 11.55 -8.67 19.53
C ASP A 130 11.63 -7.63 20.68
N TYR A 131 11.99 -8.09 21.90
CA TYR A 131 12.27 -7.15 22.98
C TYR A 131 13.28 -6.08 22.52
N LEU A 132 12.89 -4.82 22.64
CA LEU A 132 13.75 -3.70 22.28
C LEU A 132 14.69 -3.34 23.42
N LEU A 133 15.91 -2.88 23.07
CA LEU A 133 16.92 -2.52 24.06
C LEU A 133 16.60 -1.16 24.69
N TRP A 134 15.77 -1.17 25.72
CA TRP A 134 15.51 0.01 26.54
C TRP A 134 16.70 0.26 27.46
N ARG A 135 17.08 1.51 27.64
CA ARG A 135 18.09 1.87 28.63
C ARG A 135 17.49 1.67 30.03
N LYS A 136 18.30 1.08 30.93
CA LYS A 136 18.02 1.03 32.38
C LYS A 136 18.27 2.38 32.98
#